data_8121a0b497891bc8fc9bac43994c3016
#
_entry.id   8121a0b497891bc8fc9bac43994c3016
#
_cell.length_a   1.000
_cell.length_b   1.000
_cell.length_c   1.000
_cell.angle_alpha   90.00
_cell.angle_beta   90.00
_cell.angle_gamma   90.00
#
_symmetry.space_group_name_H-M   'P 1'
#
loop_
_entity.id
_entity.type
_entity.pdbx_description
1 polymer ?
#
loop_
_entity_poly.entity_id
_entity_poly.type
_entity_poly.pdbx_seq_one_letter_code
_entity_poly.pdbx_strand_id
1 'polypeptide(L)'
;NENENEKLCNISIKHKKEYSQRFEKKLANTDLSDKKKFLLEYKNCIENLKLNKEIENSNISKFTNTILSRIELLLAKNDFTPTIQLKKKAPKKKIKFQSFTLKDYNKRHENLNDLRDALKKKKLIAQDTLLANFKKVFSGGQIEKPIVWTGKINQLFYFISQLHNKLKYVENLKQEHWEVATQCFVNENGVKYDRQRLRRQKPPANTEVTDTALKTLSSLE
;
A
#
# COMPACT_ATOMS: atom_id res chain seq x y z
N ASN A 1 -17.86 17.73 -27.66
CA ASN A 1 -17.34 16.42 -27.21
C ASN A 1 -15.81 16.48 -27.20
N GLU A 2 -15.24 16.69 -26.04
CA GLU A 2 -13.81 16.64 -25.83
C GLU A 2 -13.28 15.26 -26.26
N ASN A 3 -12.31 15.23 -27.16
CA ASN A 3 -11.73 14.01 -27.68
C ASN A 3 -11.14 13.22 -26.48
N GLU A 4 -11.33 11.89 -26.43
CA GLU A 4 -10.78 11.04 -25.35
C GLU A 4 -9.27 11.20 -25.16
N ASN A 5 -8.54 11.53 -26.24
CA ASN A 5 -7.12 11.78 -26.19
C ASN A 5 -6.79 13.10 -25.49
N GLU A 6 -7.63 14.12 -25.64
CA GLU A 6 -7.50 15.40 -24.96
C GLU A 6 -7.80 15.28 -23.46
N LYS A 7 -8.79 14.47 -23.06
CA LYS A 7 -9.02 14.08 -21.66
C LYS A 7 -7.85 13.33 -21.06
N LEU A 8 -7.23 12.42 -21.81
CA LEU A 8 -6.03 11.71 -21.37
C LEU A 8 -4.85 12.67 -21.16
N CYS A 9 -4.67 13.67 -22.00
CA CYS A 9 -3.62 14.67 -21.86
C CYS A 9 -3.83 15.58 -20.65
N ASN A 10 -5.05 16.03 -20.41
CA ASN A 10 -5.40 16.89 -19.26
C ASN A 10 -5.26 16.16 -17.92
N ILE A 11 -5.56 14.87 -17.88
CA ILE A 11 -5.34 14.02 -16.70
C ILE A 11 -3.84 13.82 -16.43
N SER A 12 -2.99 13.83 -17.47
CA SER A 12 -1.54 13.59 -17.34
C SER A 12 -0.83 14.63 -16.49
N ILE A 13 -1.30 15.87 -16.55
CA ILE A 13 -0.71 16.98 -15.80
C ILE A 13 -0.93 16.83 -14.31
N LYS A 14 -2.09 16.32 -13.88
CA LYS A 14 -2.44 16.13 -12.46
C LYS A 14 -1.91 14.84 -11.85
N HIS A 15 -1.79 13.77 -12.62
CA HIS A 15 -1.56 12.42 -12.08
C HIS A 15 -0.52 11.60 -12.87
N LYS A 16 0.74 12.06 -12.89
CA LYS A 16 1.85 11.45 -13.65
C LYS A 16 1.96 9.92 -13.60
N LYS A 17 1.66 9.33 -12.45
CA LYS A 17 1.80 7.88 -12.23
C LYS A 17 0.65 7.07 -12.83
N GLU A 18 -0.57 7.58 -12.67
CA GLU A 18 -1.77 6.96 -13.23
C GLU A 18 -1.80 7.07 -14.75
N TYR A 19 -1.23 8.17 -15.25
CA TYR A 19 -1.14 8.45 -16.66
C TYR A 19 -0.33 7.42 -17.45
N SER A 20 0.90 7.13 -17.01
CA SER A 20 1.70 6.11 -17.67
C SER A 20 0.99 4.75 -17.72
N GLN A 21 0.25 4.41 -16.68
CA GLN A 21 -0.52 3.17 -16.64
C GLN A 21 -1.70 3.19 -17.62
N ARG A 22 -2.41 4.31 -17.72
CA ARG A 22 -3.56 4.46 -18.65
C ARG A 22 -3.13 4.48 -20.10
N PHE A 23 -2.04 5.20 -20.42
CA PHE A 23 -1.45 5.24 -21.74
C PHE A 23 -1.06 3.84 -22.22
N GLU A 24 -0.26 3.11 -21.42
CA GLU A 24 0.18 1.77 -21.76
C GLU A 24 -1.00 0.78 -21.86
N LYS A 25 -2.00 0.90 -20.97
CA LYS A 25 -3.23 0.09 -21.05
C LYS A 25 -4.00 0.35 -22.34
N LYS A 26 -4.14 1.62 -22.75
CA LYS A 26 -4.82 1.97 -24.01
C LYS A 26 -4.02 1.47 -25.19
N LEU A 27 -2.69 1.63 -25.20
CA LEU A 27 -1.80 1.10 -26.23
C LEU A 27 -1.90 -0.43 -26.35
N ALA A 28 -2.00 -1.15 -25.22
CA ALA A 28 -2.18 -2.59 -25.22
C ALA A 28 -3.50 -3.05 -25.83
N ASN A 29 -4.58 -2.30 -25.58
CA ASN A 29 -5.94 -2.64 -26.01
C ASN A 29 -6.30 -2.08 -27.40
N THR A 30 -5.42 -1.31 -28.04
CA THR A 30 -5.61 -0.77 -29.38
C THR A 30 -5.14 -1.80 -30.41
N ASP A 31 -5.91 -2.03 -31.47
CA ASP A 31 -5.51 -2.94 -32.55
C ASP A 31 -4.24 -2.48 -33.25
N LEU A 32 -3.49 -3.42 -33.82
CA LEU A 32 -2.17 -3.16 -34.38
C LEU A 32 -2.21 -2.09 -35.49
N SER A 33 -3.28 -2.08 -36.32
CA SER A 33 -3.53 -1.09 -37.35
C SER A 33 -3.71 0.32 -36.80
N ASP A 34 -4.34 0.44 -35.65
CA ASP A 34 -4.71 1.73 -35.04
C ASP A 34 -3.66 2.27 -34.08
N LYS A 35 -2.72 1.43 -33.64
CA LYS A 35 -1.66 1.84 -32.73
C LYS A 35 -0.82 3.01 -33.24
N LYS A 36 -0.45 2.97 -34.52
CA LYS A 36 0.31 4.06 -35.14
C LYS A 36 -0.47 5.37 -35.15
N LYS A 37 -1.75 5.32 -35.53
CA LYS A 37 -2.66 6.48 -35.52
C LYS A 37 -2.78 7.03 -34.10
N PHE A 38 -3.07 6.17 -33.12
CA PHE A 38 -3.15 6.54 -31.71
C PHE A 38 -1.88 7.24 -31.21
N LEU A 39 -0.70 6.70 -31.53
CA LEU A 39 0.58 7.27 -31.11
C LEU A 39 0.84 8.64 -31.74
N LEU A 40 0.49 8.83 -33.01
CA LEU A 40 0.64 10.12 -33.69
C LEU A 40 -0.30 11.19 -33.13
N GLU A 41 -1.57 10.87 -32.95
CA GLU A 41 -2.56 11.77 -32.33
C GLU A 41 -2.11 12.18 -30.93
N TYR A 42 -1.60 11.21 -30.19
CA TYR A 42 -1.13 11.42 -28.84
C TYR A 42 0.14 12.27 -28.77
N LYS A 43 1.08 12.07 -29.72
CA LYS A 43 2.27 12.91 -29.87
C LYS A 43 1.87 14.36 -30.10
N ASN A 44 0.97 14.62 -31.07
CA ASN A 44 0.49 15.95 -31.38
C ASN A 44 -0.17 16.63 -30.16
N CYS A 45 -0.95 15.87 -29.38
CA CYS A 45 -1.56 16.39 -28.18
C CYS A 45 -0.53 16.85 -27.14
N ILE A 46 0.53 16.06 -26.89
CA ILE A 46 1.58 16.42 -25.95
C ILE A 46 2.43 17.60 -26.46
N GLU A 47 2.70 17.67 -27.76
CA GLU A 47 3.41 18.79 -28.36
C GLU A 47 2.62 20.09 -28.25
N ASN A 48 1.30 20.06 -28.50
CA ASN A 48 0.40 21.20 -28.29
C ASN A 48 0.38 21.65 -26.82
N LEU A 49 0.39 20.72 -25.88
CA LEU A 49 0.49 21.06 -24.46
C LEU A 49 1.80 21.76 -24.11
N LYS A 50 2.92 21.45 -24.78
CA LYS A 50 4.20 22.14 -24.59
C LYS A 50 4.20 23.57 -25.11
N LEU A 51 3.43 23.85 -26.16
CA LEU A 51 3.29 25.18 -26.75
C LEU A 51 2.45 26.12 -25.87
N ASN A 52 1.60 25.57 -25.00
CA ASN A 52 0.86 26.35 -24.00
C ASN A 52 1.80 26.79 -22.87
N LYS A 53 2.07 28.08 -22.77
CA LYS A 53 2.96 28.72 -21.78
C LYS A 53 2.64 28.42 -20.29
N GLU A 54 1.52 27.80 -19.99
CA GLU A 54 1.15 27.37 -18.63
C GLU A 54 1.98 26.20 -18.09
N ILE A 55 2.88 25.59 -18.90
CA ILE A 55 3.67 24.42 -18.52
C ILE A 55 5.14 24.78 -18.32
N GLU A 56 5.45 25.90 -17.71
CA GLU A 56 6.85 26.25 -17.33
C GLU A 56 7.39 25.44 -16.16
N ASN A 57 6.60 24.55 -15.54
CA ASN A 57 7.04 23.71 -14.45
C ASN A 57 8.04 22.66 -14.96
N SER A 58 9.31 22.75 -14.52
CA SER A 58 10.42 21.88 -14.94
C SER A 58 10.13 20.37 -14.80
N ASN A 59 9.27 20.00 -13.86
CA ASN A 59 8.86 18.61 -13.63
C ASN A 59 7.83 18.10 -14.65
N ILE A 60 6.98 18.98 -15.17
CA ILE A 60 6.02 18.62 -16.23
C ILE A 60 6.76 18.50 -17.55
N SER A 61 7.67 19.44 -17.84
CA SER A 61 8.51 19.40 -19.03
C SER A 61 9.35 18.11 -19.11
N LYS A 62 9.99 17.69 -18.02
CA LYS A 62 10.73 16.42 -17.96
C LYS A 62 9.82 15.20 -18.21
N PHE A 63 8.62 15.21 -17.65
CA PHE A 63 7.67 14.12 -17.85
C PHE A 63 7.16 14.05 -19.29
N THR A 64 6.75 15.17 -19.88
CA THR A 64 6.30 15.23 -21.28
C THR A 64 7.40 14.82 -22.25
N ASN A 65 8.65 15.22 -22.01
CA ASN A 65 9.81 14.78 -22.81
C ASN A 65 10.03 13.27 -22.73
N THR A 66 9.88 12.68 -21.55
CA THR A 66 10.00 11.23 -21.38
C THR A 66 8.95 10.47 -22.18
N ILE A 67 7.69 10.94 -22.18
CA ILE A 67 6.61 10.32 -22.96
C ILE A 67 6.83 10.51 -24.46
N LEU A 68 7.23 11.69 -24.90
CA LEU A 68 7.54 11.93 -26.33
C LEU A 68 8.66 11.02 -26.83
N SER A 69 9.77 10.95 -26.11
CA SER A 69 10.89 10.04 -26.45
C SER A 69 10.44 8.58 -26.53
N ARG A 70 9.52 8.17 -25.67
CA ARG A 70 8.93 6.82 -25.72
C ARG A 70 8.08 6.59 -26.95
N ILE A 71 7.22 7.57 -27.30
CA ILE A 71 6.38 7.50 -28.51
C ILE A 71 7.23 7.44 -29.76
N GLU A 72 8.26 8.27 -29.85
CA GLU A 72 9.20 8.30 -30.98
C GLU A 72 9.93 6.96 -31.14
N LEU A 73 10.37 6.37 -30.05
CA LEU A 73 11.02 5.06 -30.07
C LEU A 73 10.08 3.96 -30.58
N LEU A 74 8.79 3.98 -30.16
CA LEU A 74 7.78 3.04 -30.61
C LEU A 74 7.46 3.20 -32.09
N LEU A 75 7.35 4.44 -32.56
CA LEU A 75 7.12 4.73 -33.97
C LEU A 75 8.30 4.32 -34.85
N ALA A 76 9.54 4.53 -34.40
CA ALA A 76 10.76 4.20 -35.13
C ALA A 76 10.98 2.69 -35.26
N LYS A 77 10.63 1.91 -34.24
CA LYS A 77 10.83 0.45 -34.20
C LYS A 77 9.65 -0.33 -34.78
N ASN A 78 8.53 0.32 -35.13
CA ASN A 78 7.25 -0.35 -35.34
C ASN A 78 6.90 -1.32 -34.19
N ASP A 79 7.45 -1.07 -33.00
CA ASP A 79 7.22 -1.86 -31.81
C ASP A 79 6.11 -1.21 -30.98
N PHE A 80 4.92 -1.74 -31.16
CA PHE A 80 3.73 -1.27 -30.46
C PHE A 80 3.43 -2.10 -29.20
N THR A 81 4.37 -2.98 -28.79
CA THR A 81 4.21 -3.73 -27.55
C THR A 81 4.26 -2.76 -26.38
N PRO A 82 3.29 -2.80 -25.48
CA PRO A 82 3.30 -1.96 -24.30
C PRO A 82 4.55 -2.32 -23.48
N THR A 83 5.47 -1.37 -23.35
CA THR A 83 6.58 -1.51 -22.42
C THR A 83 6.09 -1.10 -21.04
N ILE A 84 4.97 -1.63 -20.59
CA ILE A 84 4.87 -1.84 -19.18
C ILE A 84 5.91 -2.95 -18.89
N GLN A 85 7.17 -2.54 -18.74
CA GLN A 85 7.82 -3.03 -17.56
C GLN A 85 6.96 -2.48 -16.41
N LEU A 86 5.84 -3.13 -16.12
CA LEU A 86 5.60 -3.50 -14.75
C LEU A 86 7.00 -3.86 -14.29
N LYS A 87 7.68 -2.98 -13.52
CA LYS A 87 8.83 -3.40 -12.71
C LYS A 87 8.35 -4.69 -12.18
N LYS A 88 8.83 -5.82 -12.77
CA LYS A 88 8.47 -7.17 -12.33
C LYS A 88 8.68 -7.03 -10.87
N LYS A 89 7.57 -6.92 -10.11
CA LYS A 89 7.64 -6.70 -8.66
C LYS A 89 8.59 -7.78 -8.27
N ALA A 90 9.80 -7.38 -7.86
CA ALA A 90 10.90 -8.30 -7.63
C ALA A 90 10.27 -9.48 -6.93
N PRO A 91 10.42 -10.71 -7.40
CA PRO A 91 9.57 -11.84 -7.10
C PRO A 91 9.23 -11.72 -5.64
N LYS A 92 7.94 -11.53 -5.31
CA LYS A 92 7.54 -11.11 -3.96
C LYS A 92 8.24 -12.08 -3.07
N LYS A 93 9.30 -11.64 -2.34
CA LYS A 93 10.03 -12.50 -1.42
C LYS A 93 8.94 -13.23 -0.66
N LYS A 94 8.85 -14.57 -0.80
CA LYS A 94 7.81 -15.34 -0.12
C LYS A 94 7.91 -14.90 1.32
N ILE A 95 6.90 -14.21 1.81
CA ILE A 95 6.90 -13.66 3.16
C ILE A 95 7.01 -14.89 4.04
N LYS A 96 8.13 -15.00 4.73
CA LYS A 96 8.43 -16.17 5.56
C LYS A 96 7.43 -16.31 6.70
N PHE A 97 6.88 -15.18 7.13
CA PHE A 97 5.95 -15.09 8.26
C PHE A 97 4.61 -14.56 7.78
N GLN A 98 3.53 -15.26 8.11
CA GLN A 98 2.17 -14.89 7.67
C GLN A 98 1.42 -14.10 8.75
N SER A 99 1.77 -14.31 10.02
CA SER A 99 1.29 -13.57 11.18
C SER A 99 2.39 -13.42 12.22
N PHE A 100 2.12 -12.71 13.30
CA PHE A 100 3.01 -12.68 14.46
C PHE A 100 3.00 -14.03 15.17
N THR A 101 4.13 -14.40 15.78
CA THR A 101 4.24 -15.56 16.65
C THR A 101 4.46 -15.07 18.07
N LEU A 102 3.53 -15.37 18.96
CA LEU A 102 3.64 -14.99 20.37
C LEU A 102 4.75 -15.81 21.03
N LYS A 103 5.67 -15.15 21.75
CA LYS A 103 6.63 -15.82 22.60
C LYS A 103 5.93 -16.35 23.85
N ASP A 104 6.43 -17.47 24.36
CA ASP A 104 5.83 -18.12 25.54
C ASP A 104 4.32 -18.34 25.36
N TYR A 105 3.92 -18.83 24.18
CA TYR A 105 2.53 -18.96 23.76
C TYR A 105 1.67 -19.63 24.84
N ASN A 106 2.13 -20.70 25.45
CA ASN A 106 1.38 -21.44 26.47
C ASN A 106 1.03 -20.59 27.70
N LYS A 107 1.90 -19.63 28.04
CA LYS A 107 1.69 -18.73 29.18
C LYS A 107 0.84 -17.50 28.81
N ARG A 108 0.96 -16.99 27.58
CA ARG A 108 0.37 -15.72 27.14
C ARG A 108 -0.91 -15.87 26.31
N HIS A 109 -1.22 -17.09 25.88
CA HIS A 109 -2.37 -17.36 25.01
C HIS A 109 -3.72 -16.98 25.66
N GLU A 110 -3.85 -17.17 26.98
CA GLU A 110 -5.05 -16.80 27.71
C GLU A 110 -5.25 -15.29 27.75
N ASN A 111 -4.16 -14.55 27.92
CA ASN A 111 -4.15 -13.10 27.98
C ASN A 111 -4.51 -12.43 26.63
N LEU A 112 -4.53 -13.18 25.52
CA LEU A 112 -4.99 -12.65 24.22
C LEU A 112 -6.49 -12.29 24.24
N ASN A 113 -7.30 -12.94 25.10
CA ASN A 113 -8.68 -12.55 25.30
C ASN A 113 -8.75 -11.15 25.93
N ASP A 114 -8.01 -10.96 27.01
CA ASP A 114 -7.98 -9.70 27.75
C ASP A 114 -7.41 -8.56 26.90
N LEU A 115 -6.36 -8.84 26.11
CA LEU A 115 -5.83 -7.88 25.15
C LEU A 115 -6.90 -7.47 24.12
N ARG A 116 -7.61 -8.45 23.53
CA ARG A 116 -8.69 -8.17 22.56
C ARG A 116 -9.75 -7.28 23.19
N ASP A 117 -10.21 -7.63 24.38
CA ASP A 117 -11.29 -6.92 25.07
C ASP A 117 -10.85 -5.51 25.49
N ALA A 118 -9.59 -5.36 25.94
CA ALA A 118 -9.01 -4.05 26.20
C ALA A 118 -8.95 -3.18 24.92
N LEU A 119 -8.53 -3.74 23.77
CA LEU A 119 -8.50 -3.03 22.49
C LEU A 119 -9.90 -2.65 22.01
N LYS A 120 -10.93 -3.52 22.20
CA LYS A 120 -12.32 -3.21 21.92
C LYS A 120 -12.85 -2.08 22.82
N LYS A 121 -12.64 -2.18 24.12
CA LYS A 121 -13.04 -1.16 25.11
C LYS A 121 -12.45 0.21 24.77
N LYS A 122 -11.23 0.24 24.27
CA LYS A 122 -10.54 1.46 23.83
C LYS A 122 -10.88 1.87 22.39
N LYS A 123 -11.79 1.17 21.71
CA LYS A 123 -12.20 1.43 20.32
C LYS A 123 -11.01 1.45 19.34
N LEU A 124 -10.03 0.59 19.56
CA LEU A 124 -8.89 0.43 18.66
C LEU A 124 -9.09 -0.67 17.61
N ILE A 125 -9.97 -1.63 17.90
CA ILE A 125 -10.41 -2.67 16.95
C ILE A 125 -11.93 -2.76 16.90
N ALA A 126 -12.46 -3.30 15.80
CA ALA A 126 -13.88 -3.46 15.60
C ALA A 126 -14.52 -4.34 16.69
N GLN A 127 -15.73 -3.97 17.14
CA GLN A 127 -16.43 -4.64 18.24
C GLN A 127 -16.82 -6.08 17.91
N ASP A 128 -17.04 -6.39 16.64
CA ASP A 128 -17.37 -7.73 16.13
C ASP A 128 -16.14 -8.65 15.96
N THR A 129 -14.93 -8.20 16.36
CA THR A 129 -13.71 -9.00 16.25
C THR A 129 -13.82 -10.27 17.09
N LEU A 130 -13.87 -11.43 16.41
CA LEU A 130 -13.93 -12.74 17.06
C LEU A 130 -12.59 -13.11 17.70
N LEU A 131 -12.62 -13.76 18.85
CA LEU A 131 -11.41 -14.21 19.56
C LEU A 131 -10.57 -15.16 18.70
N ALA A 132 -11.20 -16.06 17.97
CA ALA A 132 -10.50 -17.00 17.08
C ALA A 132 -9.67 -16.27 16.02
N ASN A 133 -10.23 -15.22 15.38
CA ASN A 133 -9.49 -14.43 14.39
C ASN A 133 -8.36 -13.61 15.04
N PHE A 134 -8.62 -13.07 16.25
CA PHE A 134 -7.60 -12.32 16.99
C PHE A 134 -6.43 -13.22 17.39
N LYS A 135 -6.70 -14.43 17.90
CA LYS A 135 -5.66 -15.42 18.23
C LYS A 135 -4.81 -15.83 17.01
N LYS A 136 -5.42 -15.93 15.81
CA LYS A 136 -4.69 -16.22 14.57
C LYS A 136 -3.62 -15.18 14.23
N VAL A 137 -3.83 -13.90 14.60
CA VAL A 137 -2.82 -12.83 14.42
C VAL A 137 -1.51 -13.12 15.16
N PHE A 138 -1.56 -13.92 16.23
CA PHE A 138 -0.43 -14.25 17.10
C PHE A 138 0.03 -15.71 17.01
N SER A 139 -0.47 -16.47 16.04
CA SER A 139 -0.20 -17.91 15.90
C SER A 139 0.98 -18.26 14.99
N GLY A 140 1.53 -17.30 14.24
CA GLY A 140 2.51 -17.56 13.19
C GLY A 140 1.91 -18.11 11.88
N GLY A 141 0.62 -18.47 11.89
CA GLY A 141 -0.09 -19.09 10.79
C GLY A 141 -0.72 -18.12 9.80
N GLN A 142 -1.44 -18.67 8.83
CA GLN A 142 -2.12 -17.89 7.80
C GLN A 142 -3.30 -17.10 8.36
N ILE A 143 -3.41 -15.84 7.95
CA ILE A 143 -4.54 -14.97 8.28
C ILE A 143 -5.62 -15.12 7.22
N GLU A 144 -6.75 -15.68 7.60
CA GLU A 144 -7.95 -15.78 6.76
C GLU A 144 -8.76 -14.49 6.79
N LYS A 145 -9.00 -13.98 8.00
CA LYS A 145 -9.76 -12.73 8.23
C LYS A 145 -8.89 -11.76 9.03
N PRO A 146 -8.36 -10.69 8.40
CA PRO A 146 -7.59 -9.67 9.10
C PRO A 146 -8.47 -8.91 10.10
N ILE A 147 -7.85 -8.36 11.12
CA ILE A 147 -8.51 -7.55 12.15
C ILE A 147 -8.72 -6.12 11.64
N VAL A 148 -9.94 -5.62 11.76
CA VAL A 148 -10.26 -4.23 11.45
C VAL A 148 -9.76 -3.34 12.58
N TRP A 149 -8.80 -2.48 12.26
CA TRP A 149 -8.27 -1.48 13.17
C TRP A 149 -9.06 -0.19 13.02
N THR A 150 -9.78 0.22 14.06
CA THR A 150 -10.64 1.42 14.09
C THR A 150 -9.93 2.63 14.67
N GLY A 151 -8.78 2.44 15.29
CA GLY A 151 -7.92 3.54 15.76
C GLY A 151 -7.13 4.20 14.64
N LYS A 152 -6.45 5.30 14.95
CA LYS A 152 -5.59 6.00 14.00
C LYS A 152 -4.39 5.14 13.60
N ILE A 153 -3.87 5.34 12.38
CA ILE A 153 -2.72 4.58 11.85
C ILE A 153 -1.46 4.70 12.75
N ASN A 154 -1.25 5.84 13.39
CA ASN A 154 -0.12 6.03 14.31
C ASN A 154 -0.29 5.26 15.62
N GLN A 155 -1.52 4.96 16.04
CA GLN A 155 -1.78 4.07 17.19
C GLN A 155 -1.47 2.61 16.82
N LEU A 156 -1.81 2.17 15.59
CA LEU A 156 -1.40 0.86 15.09
C LEU A 156 0.12 0.75 15.00
N PHE A 157 0.78 1.76 14.42
CA PHE A 157 2.25 1.83 14.41
C PHE A 157 2.82 1.66 15.82
N TYR A 158 2.32 2.40 16.78
CA TYR A 158 2.80 2.35 18.15
C TYR A 158 2.55 0.97 18.79
N PHE A 159 1.36 0.41 18.60
CA PHE A 159 1.01 -0.93 19.08
C PHE A 159 1.99 -1.99 18.57
N ILE A 160 2.22 -2.03 17.25
CA ILE A 160 3.17 -2.97 16.64
C ILE A 160 4.62 -2.74 17.14
N SER A 161 5.03 -1.48 17.25
CA SER A 161 6.37 -1.12 17.74
C SER A 161 6.58 -1.57 19.18
N GLN A 162 5.58 -1.43 20.04
CA GLN A 162 5.65 -1.91 21.41
C GLN A 162 5.73 -3.44 21.46
N LEU A 163 4.83 -4.15 20.77
CA LEU A 163 4.79 -5.61 20.73
C LEU A 163 6.11 -6.23 20.25
N HIS A 164 6.66 -5.70 19.16
CA HIS A 164 7.80 -6.29 18.49
C HIS A 164 9.16 -5.80 19.03
N ASN A 165 9.31 -4.48 19.18
CA ASN A 165 10.62 -3.88 19.46
C ASN A 165 10.88 -3.69 20.95
N LYS A 166 9.90 -3.17 21.70
CA LYS A 166 10.10 -2.77 23.10
C LYS A 166 9.82 -3.92 24.06
N LEU A 167 8.61 -4.46 24.02
CA LEU A 167 8.16 -5.51 24.94
C LEU A 167 8.63 -6.90 24.49
N LYS A 168 8.91 -7.05 23.18
CA LYS A 168 9.39 -8.30 22.58
C LYS A 168 8.49 -9.50 22.86
N TYR A 169 7.17 -9.27 22.95
CA TYR A 169 6.18 -10.33 23.19
C TYR A 169 5.98 -11.27 22.01
N VAL A 170 6.41 -10.85 20.83
CA VAL A 170 6.38 -11.66 19.60
C VAL A 170 7.79 -12.00 19.13
N GLU A 171 7.91 -13.06 18.33
CA GLU A 171 9.16 -13.45 17.69
C GLU A 171 9.76 -12.31 16.86
N ASN A 172 11.09 -12.29 16.80
CA ASN A 172 11.80 -11.23 16.10
C ASN A 172 11.71 -11.41 14.59
N LEU A 173 10.84 -10.66 13.95
CA LEU A 173 10.64 -10.64 12.50
C LEU A 173 11.59 -9.67 11.78
N LYS A 174 12.55 -9.09 12.46
CA LYS A 174 13.44 -8.06 11.92
C LYS A 174 12.64 -6.94 11.25
N GLN A 175 12.91 -6.65 9.97
CA GLN A 175 12.18 -5.61 9.22
C GLN A 175 10.87 -6.12 8.58
N GLU A 176 10.57 -7.42 8.67
CA GLU A 176 9.36 -8.01 8.07
C GLU A 176 8.11 -7.77 8.93
N HIS A 177 8.26 -7.35 10.19
CA HIS A 177 7.12 -7.10 11.10
C HIS A 177 6.12 -6.08 10.55
N TRP A 178 6.56 -5.09 9.74
CA TRP A 178 5.64 -4.16 9.08
C TRP A 178 4.83 -4.80 7.96
N GLU A 179 5.43 -5.73 7.23
CA GLU A 179 4.73 -6.50 6.21
C GLU A 179 3.70 -7.42 6.84
N VAL A 180 4.09 -8.12 7.92
CA VAL A 180 3.19 -8.96 8.70
C VAL A 180 2.05 -8.12 9.29
N ALA A 181 2.32 -6.94 9.84
CA ALA A 181 1.29 -6.04 10.34
C ALA A 181 0.24 -5.69 9.27
N THR A 182 0.66 -5.43 8.02
CA THR A 182 -0.29 -5.12 6.91
C THR A 182 -1.10 -6.32 6.44
N GLN A 183 -0.71 -7.54 6.82
CA GLN A 183 -1.52 -8.74 6.57
C GLN A 183 -2.51 -8.98 7.70
N CYS A 184 -2.09 -8.71 8.95
CA CYS A 184 -2.89 -8.93 10.14
C CYS A 184 -4.00 -7.88 10.34
N PHE A 185 -3.78 -6.63 9.89
CA PHE A 185 -4.66 -5.50 10.16
C PHE A 185 -5.08 -4.79 8.88
N VAL A 186 -6.35 -4.37 8.86
CA VAL A 186 -6.96 -3.53 7.83
C VAL A 186 -7.62 -2.31 8.46
N ASN A 187 -7.87 -1.26 7.68
CA ASN A 187 -8.61 -0.09 8.16
C ASN A 187 -10.12 -0.38 8.25
N GLU A 188 -10.91 0.59 8.72
CA GLU A 188 -12.36 0.50 8.87
C GLU A 188 -13.09 0.12 7.57
N ASN A 189 -12.52 0.44 6.41
CA ASN A 189 -13.06 0.10 5.10
C ASN A 189 -12.57 -1.28 4.58
N GLY A 190 -11.91 -2.09 5.41
CA GLY A 190 -11.36 -3.38 5.01
C GLY A 190 -10.12 -3.29 4.08
N VAL A 191 -9.54 -2.10 3.90
CA VAL A 191 -8.40 -1.88 3.02
C VAL A 191 -7.08 -2.08 3.77
N LYS A 192 -6.15 -2.83 3.17
CA LYS A 192 -4.81 -3.04 3.73
C LYS A 192 -4.04 -1.72 3.82
N TYR A 193 -3.30 -1.57 4.90
CA TYR A 193 -2.38 -0.45 5.06
C TYR A 193 -1.22 -0.55 4.08
N ASP A 194 -0.77 0.61 3.56
CA ASP A 194 0.52 0.68 2.88
C ASP A 194 1.65 0.52 3.90
N ARG A 195 2.54 -0.45 3.65
CA ARG A 195 3.65 -0.78 4.54
C ARG A 195 4.57 0.42 4.82
N GLN A 196 4.87 1.21 3.78
CA GLN A 196 5.79 2.35 3.94
C GLN A 196 5.12 3.46 4.74
N ARG A 197 3.83 3.70 4.48
CA ARG A 197 3.04 4.68 5.22
C ARG A 197 2.93 4.29 6.70
N LEU A 198 2.67 3.01 7.00
CA LEU A 198 2.61 2.52 8.38
C LEU A 198 3.96 2.67 9.08
N ARG A 199 5.06 2.24 8.46
CA ARG A 199 6.42 2.30 9.02
C ARG A 199 6.89 3.73 9.32
N ARG A 200 6.44 4.72 8.53
CA ARG A 200 6.87 6.14 8.67
C ARG A 200 6.07 6.93 9.69
N GLN A 201 5.12 6.30 10.37
CA GLN A 201 4.35 6.98 11.41
C GLN A 201 5.24 7.35 12.60
N LYS A 202 4.83 8.41 13.31
CA LYS A 202 5.38 8.78 14.61
C LYS A 202 4.43 8.26 15.70
N PRO A 203 4.93 7.98 16.91
CA PRO A 203 4.08 7.64 18.03
C PRO A 203 2.97 8.70 18.24
N PRO A 204 1.76 8.30 18.65
CA PRO A 204 0.70 9.26 19.00
C PRO A 204 1.12 10.08 20.22
N ALA A 205 0.57 11.28 20.33
CA ALA A 205 0.82 12.14 21.50
C ALA A 205 0.36 11.50 22.81
N ASN A 206 -0.77 10.75 22.75
CA ASN A 206 -1.24 9.95 23.90
C ASN A 206 -1.04 8.47 23.60
N THR A 207 -0.15 7.82 24.33
CA THR A 207 0.17 6.38 24.23
C THR A 207 -0.55 5.56 25.28
N GLU A 208 -1.09 6.17 26.34
CA GLU A 208 -1.69 5.51 27.50
C GLU A 208 -2.75 4.49 27.13
N VAL A 209 -3.56 4.80 26.12
CA VAL A 209 -4.63 3.91 25.64
C VAL A 209 -4.06 2.58 25.15
N THR A 210 -2.97 2.63 24.39
CA THR A 210 -2.31 1.44 23.84
C THR A 210 -1.48 0.72 24.91
N ASP A 211 -0.79 1.48 25.76
CA ASP A 211 0.03 0.93 26.84
C ASP A 211 -0.83 0.17 27.85
N THR A 212 -2.00 0.72 28.22
CA THR A 212 -2.96 0.04 29.09
C THR A 212 -3.45 -1.28 28.50
N ALA A 213 -3.74 -1.32 27.19
CA ALA A 213 -4.14 -2.56 26.53
C ALA A 213 -3.00 -3.57 26.51
N LEU A 214 -1.75 -3.15 26.26
CA LEU A 214 -0.60 -4.05 26.21
C LEU A 214 -0.19 -4.60 27.58
N LYS A 215 -0.50 -3.91 28.67
CA LYS A 215 -0.25 -4.40 30.02
C LYS A 215 -0.98 -5.71 30.33
N THR A 216 -2.12 -5.99 29.68
CA THR A 216 -2.82 -7.27 29.85
C THR A 216 -1.99 -8.48 29.41
N LEU A 217 -1.01 -8.30 28.51
CA LEU A 217 -0.07 -9.37 28.12
C LEU A 217 1.08 -9.58 29.12
N SER A 218 1.32 -8.64 30.04
CA SER A 218 2.39 -8.72 31.02
C SER A 218 1.96 -9.32 32.37
N SER A 219 0.65 -9.43 32.63
CA SER A 219 0.09 -9.94 33.89
C SER A 219 0.18 -11.47 33.97
N LEU A 220 1.40 -11.97 34.14
CA LEU A 220 1.73 -13.37 34.40
C LEU A 220 2.72 -13.46 35.57
N GLU A 221 2.49 -12.65 36.58
CA GLU A 221 3.10 -12.88 37.92
C GLU A 221 2.03 -13.33 38.90
#